data_3117b1145c6ad992ab4cef3f292bdd74
#
_entry.id   3117b1145c6ad992ab4cef3f292bdd74
#
_cell.length_a   1.000
_cell.length_b   1.000
_cell.length_c   1.000
_cell.angle_alpha   90.00
_cell.angle_beta   90.00
_cell.angle_gamma   90.00
#
_symmetry.space_group_name_H-M   'P 1'
#
loop_
_entity.id
_entity.type
_entity.pdbx_description
1 polymer ?
#
loop_
_entity_poly.entity_id
_entity_poly.type
_entity_poly.pdbx_seq_one_letter_code
_entity_poly.pdbx_strand_id
1 'polypeptide(L)'
;MHPEHFDLSSPLFLPVASETCASLLGSKDANGLATLSDAELAAILVVQHLSVAEKKELTPSSIERNLSKLIAWAVGTQHSDARGLLSEAQRLFDPRRLRSGGQVAKSLNLRFLSSDEVAARDYLLPNGRWDFEFRGRHYKRINPFSEQMITPRHRERWLSPAQDKLVRTFRANLDEDLHVQGYAGIGKSHLLGTLMECLRPGGALLLAHTSGKLEALRKRIGDVHGSKAGLTFIEFAQLLLNDPKPKPVNELPKFLSKRALSQELNIIGVRDYDTQSTLNICLKVLKNYCRSRDYTLSTKHLPYFNQPLSSMDARVVLEYSSQLWGYLESNPAWYGLVELDALLMIKRASLSGCVVPARYSHVLIDESQDLPASLMQIIERGRQVLITLGDEYQQAGGAFVRFIAPCRETPL
;
A
#
# COMPACT_ATOMS: atom_id res chain seq x y z
N MET A 1 -7.20 -16.09 -23.76
CA MET A 1 -6.84 -14.89 -22.99
C MET A 1 -5.41 -14.44 -23.32
N HIS A 2 -5.15 -13.16 -23.58
CA HIS A 2 -3.81 -12.72 -23.96
C HIS A 2 -2.93 -12.63 -22.71
N PRO A 3 -1.71 -13.19 -22.66
CA PRO A 3 -0.87 -13.23 -21.46
C PRO A 3 -0.42 -11.83 -20.97
N GLU A 4 -0.73 -10.78 -21.70
CA GLU A 4 -0.37 -9.39 -21.35
C GLU A 4 -1.31 -8.72 -20.32
N HIS A 5 -2.43 -9.37 -19.99
CA HIS A 5 -3.49 -8.80 -19.15
C HIS A 5 -3.47 -9.31 -17.70
N PHE A 6 -2.42 -10.02 -17.29
CA PHE A 6 -2.38 -10.63 -15.96
C PHE A 6 -2.23 -9.59 -14.85
N ASP A 7 -3.11 -9.70 -13.87
CA ASP A 7 -3.02 -8.96 -12.62
C ASP A 7 -1.95 -9.55 -11.69
N LEU A 8 -1.15 -8.68 -11.09
CA LEU A 8 -0.18 -9.06 -10.05
C LEU A 8 -0.84 -9.62 -8.79
N SER A 9 -2.15 -9.45 -8.59
CA SER A 9 -2.89 -10.01 -7.47
C SER A 9 -3.20 -11.50 -7.64
N SER A 10 -3.25 -12.03 -8.87
CA SER A 10 -3.38 -13.46 -9.08
C SER A 10 -2.00 -14.11 -9.20
N PRO A 11 -1.69 -15.09 -8.35
CA PRO A 11 -0.39 -15.75 -8.42
C PRO A 11 -0.27 -16.57 -9.71
N LEU A 12 0.93 -16.60 -10.29
CA LEU A 12 1.28 -17.58 -11.28
C LEU A 12 1.63 -18.89 -10.56
N PHE A 13 1.04 -20.00 -11.00
CA PHE A 13 1.31 -21.32 -10.44
C PHE A 13 2.39 -22.03 -11.23
N LEU A 14 3.44 -22.45 -10.54
CA LEU A 14 4.53 -23.23 -11.13
C LEU A 14 4.24 -24.72 -10.95
N PRO A 15 4.30 -25.54 -12.03
CA PRO A 15 3.98 -26.96 -11.99
C PRO A 15 5.13 -27.80 -11.39
N VAL A 16 5.53 -27.45 -10.17
CA VAL A 16 6.52 -28.20 -9.38
C VAL A 16 6.19 -28.01 -7.90
N ALA A 17 6.33 -29.04 -7.09
CA ALA A 17 6.06 -28.96 -5.66
C ALA A 17 7.24 -28.34 -4.90
N SER A 18 6.94 -27.67 -3.79
CA SER A 18 7.97 -27.09 -2.91
C SER A 18 8.88 -28.16 -2.33
N GLU A 19 8.33 -29.31 -2.01
CA GLU A 19 9.05 -30.48 -1.49
C GLU A 19 10.06 -31.03 -2.50
N THR A 20 9.67 -31.06 -3.78
CA THR A 20 10.56 -31.46 -4.90
C THR A 20 11.74 -30.50 -5.00
N CYS A 21 11.49 -29.19 -4.95
CA CYS A 21 12.57 -28.19 -4.95
C CYS A 21 13.49 -28.35 -3.73
N ALA A 22 12.94 -28.61 -2.56
CA ALA A 22 13.72 -28.83 -1.33
C ALA A 22 14.58 -30.11 -1.42
N SER A 23 14.05 -31.20 -1.96
CA SER A 23 14.76 -32.46 -2.19
C SER A 23 15.95 -32.26 -3.14
N LEU A 24 15.76 -31.56 -4.26
CA LEU A 24 16.84 -31.25 -5.21
C LEU A 24 17.93 -30.37 -4.60
N LEU A 25 17.59 -29.47 -3.71
CA LEU A 25 18.55 -28.65 -2.97
C LEU A 25 19.34 -29.47 -1.93
N GLY A 26 18.76 -30.54 -1.37
CA GLY A 26 19.37 -31.43 -0.41
C GLY A 26 20.34 -32.43 -1.05
N SER A 27 19.97 -33.01 -2.19
CA SER A 27 20.78 -34.02 -2.88
C SER A 27 22.02 -33.46 -3.57
N LYS A 28 22.06 -32.19 -3.88
CA LYS A 28 23.14 -31.51 -4.64
C LYS A 28 23.45 -32.13 -6.01
N ASP A 29 22.68 -33.11 -6.46
CA ASP A 29 22.95 -33.94 -7.63
C ASP A 29 21.82 -33.79 -8.66
N ALA A 30 22.18 -33.79 -9.94
CA ALA A 30 21.20 -33.70 -11.05
C ALA A 30 20.40 -35.00 -11.23
N ASN A 31 20.76 -36.07 -10.52
CA ASN A 31 20.10 -37.42 -10.67
C ASN A 31 18.62 -37.36 -10.28
N GLY A 32 18.24 -36.52 -9.33
CA GLY A 32 16.85 -36.33 -8.93
C GLY A 32 15.95 -35.74 -10.03
N LEU A 33 16.52 -35.15 -11.07
CA LEU A 33 15.75 -34.59 -12.20
C LEU A 33 15.17 -35.69 -13.11
N ALA A 34 15.76 -36.86 -13.11
CA ALA A 34 15.28 -37.97 -13.97
C ALA A 34 13.88 -38.50 -13.61
N THR A 35 13.41 -38.25 -12.41
CA THR A 35 12.07 -38.63 -11.93
C THR A 35 10.98 -37.60 -12.19
N LEU A 36 11.35 -36.43 -12.69
CA LEU A 36 10.44 -35.32 -12.92
C LEU A 36 9.81 -35.34 -14.31
N SER A 37 8.57 -34.88 -14.40
CA SER A 37 7.90 -34.64 -15.68
C SER A 37 8.50 -33.46 -16.43
N ASP A 38 8.27 -33.34 -17.73
CA ASP A 38 8.73 -32.24 -18.56
C ASP A 38 8.23 -30.89 -18.03
N ALA A 39 7.02 -30.83 -17.50
CA ALA A 39 6.49 -29.59 -16.91
C ALA A 39 7.22 -29.20 -15.63
N GLU A 40 7.58 -30.15 -14.78
CA GLU A 40 8.38 -29.87 -13.58
C GLU A 40 9.80 -29.48 -13.95
N LEU A 41 10.43 -30.11 -14.93
CA LEU A 41 11.75 -29.74 -15.44
C LEU A 41 11.75 -28.32 -16.00
N ALA A 42 10.71 -27.96 -16.78
CA ALA A 42 10.53 -26.60 -17.30
C ALA A 42 10.38 -25.59 -16.14
N ALA A 43 9.61 -25.92 -15.10
CA ALA A 43 9.46 -25.05 -13.94
C ALA A 43 10.78 -24.88 -13.17
N ILE A 44 11.57 -25.93 -12.97
CA ILE A 44 12.89 -25.86 -12.33
C ILE A 44 13.84 -24.95 -13.13
N LEU A 45 13.89 -25.07 -14.45
CA LEU A 45 14.70 -24.21 -15.32
C LEU A 45 14.25 -22.74 -15.23
N VAL A 46 12.94 -22.50 -15.25
CA VAL A 46 12.39 -21.16 -15.06
C VAL A 46 12.79 -20.57 -13.71
N VAL A 47 12.62 -21.33 -12.63
CA VAL A 47 13.00 -20.85 -11.28
C VAL A 47 14.49 -20.52 -11.21
N GLN A 48 15.37 -21.35 -11.77
CA GLN A 48 16.82 -21.05 -11.81
C GLN A 48 17.12 -19.78 -12.61
N HIS A 49 16.40 -19.57 -13.73
CA HIS A 49 16.57 -18.39 -14.57
C HIS A 49 16.20 -17.09 -13.84
N LEU A 50 15.21 -17.10 -12.94
CA LEU A 50 14.81 -15.91 -12.16
C LEU A 50 15.97 -15.28 -11.38
N SER A 51 16.98 -16.06 -11.01
CA SER A 51 18.15 -15.57 -10.26
C SER A 51 19.09 -14.68 -11.07
N VAL A 52 19.04 -14.76 -12.40
CA VAL A 52 19.94 -14.07 -13.34
C VAL A 52 19.18 -13.21 -14.36
N ALA A 53 17.85 -13.25 -14.35
CA ALA A 53 17.00 -12.54 -15.28
C ALA A 53 17.03 -11.02 -15.05
N GLU A 54 16.96 -10.24 -16.11
CA GLU A 54 16.82 -8.79 -16.06
C GLU A 54 15.43 -8.40 -15.50
N LYS A 55 15.35 -7.19 -14.87
CA LYS A 55 14.08 -6.70 -14.30
C LYS A 55 12.91 -6.70 -15.28
N LYS A 56 13.17 -6.50 -16.56
CA LYS A 56 12.14 -6.51 -17.62
C LYS A 56 11.52 -7.90 -17.85
N GLU A 57 12.25 -8.96 -17.55
CA GLU A 57 11.84 -10.35 -17.72
C GLU A 57 11.13 -10.88 -16.48
N LEU A 58 11.29 -10.21 -15.33
CA LEU A 58 10.70 -10.58 -14.05
C LEU A 58 9.23 -10.14 -13.94
N THR A 59 8.44 -10.34 -14.99
CA THR A 59 6.99 -10.16 -14.97
C THR A 59 6.29 -11.52 -15.02
N PRO A 60 5.16 -11.70 -14.32
CA PRO A 60 4.42 -12.96 -14.38
C PRO A 60 4.11 -13.42 -15.80
N SER A 61 3.75 -12.50 -16.70
CA SER A 61 3.48 -12.82 -18.11
C SER A 61 4.71 -13.32 -18.86
N SER A 62 5.89 -12.72 -18.64
CA SER A 62 7.14 -13.17 -19.27
C SER A 62 7.55 -14.54 -18.74
N ILE A 63 7.40 -14.76 -17.43
CA ILE A 63 7.72 -16.03 -16.77
C ILE A 63 6.81 -17.13 -17.30
N GLU A 64 5.49 -16.91 -17.38
CA GLU A 64 4.54 -17.89 -17.89
C GLU A 64 4.78 -18.19 -19.38
N ARG A 65 5.12 -17.17 -20.17
CA ARG A 65 5.49 -17.36 -21.58
C ARG A 65 6.75 -18.22 -21.74
N ASN A 66 7.76 -18.02 -20.88
CA ASN A 66 8.97 -18.84 -20.90
C ASN A 66 8.68 -20.26 -20.47
N LEU A 67 7.86 -20.47 -19.42
CA LEU A 67 7.39 -21.79 -19.01
C LEU A 67 6.67 -22.51 -20.16
N SER A 68 5.70 -21.83 -20.77
CA SER A 68 4.93 -22.36 -21.91
C SER A 68 5.82 -22.75 -23.11
N LYS A 69 6.85 -21.96 -23.42
CA LYS A 69 7.81 -22.27 -24.50
C LYS A 69 8.64 -23.52 -24.20
N LEU A 70 9.10 -23.67 -22.95
CA LEU A 70 9.88 -24.87 -22.55
C LEU A 70 9.02 -26.13 -22.60
N ILE A 71 7.78 -26.07 -22.13
CA ILE A 71 6.83 -27.19 -22.20
C ILE A 71 6.51 -27.51 -23.67
N ALA A 72 6.25 -26.51 -24.51
CA ALA A 72 5.99 -26.72 -25.94
C ALA A 72 7.21 -27.32 -26.67
N TRP A 73 8.42 -26.90 -26.30
CA TRP A 73 9.65 -27.49 -26.84
C TRP A 73 9.81 -28.95 -26.43
N ALA A 74 9.53 -29.32 -25.18
CA ALA A 74 9.57 -30.68 -24.70
C ALA A 74 8.60 -31.60 -25.50
N VAL A 75 7.36 -31.13 -25.69
CA VAL A 75 6.35 -31.89 -26.50
C VAL A 75 6.81 -32.04 -27.94
N GLY A 76 7.44 -31.04 -28.55
CA GLY A 76 7.96 -31.10 -29.91
C GLY A 76 9.15 -32.05 -30.08
N THR A 77 10.01 -32.19 -29.06
CA THR A 77 11.24 -32.99 -29.10
C THR A 77 10.97 -34.48 -28.79
N GLN A 78 9.82 -34.85 -28.23
CA GLN A 78 9.46 -36.27 -28.01
C GLN A 78 9.42 -37.09 -29.28
N HIS A 79 9.36 -36.49 -30.45
CA HIS A 79 9.28 -37.14 -31.77
C HIS A 79 10.52 -36.88 -32.65
N SER A 80 11.63 -36.38 -32.09
CA SER A 80 12.85 -36.07 -32.80
C SER A 80 14.10 -36.58 -32.06
N ASP A 81 15.19 -36.90 -32.77
CA ASP A 81 16.49 -37.28 -32.19
C ASP A 81 17.21 -36.10 -31.50
N ALA A 82 16.53 -35.02 -31.26
CA ALA A 82 17.06 -33.84 -30.56
C ALA A 82 17.23 -34.12 -29.05
N ARG A 83 18.20 -33.45 -28.43
CA ARG A 83 18.39 -33.50 -26.97
C ARG A 83 17.12 -33.09 -26.23
N GLY A 84 16.56 -33.98 -25.45
CA GLY A 84 15.33 -33.75 -24.70
C GLY A 84 15.53 -32.74 -23.56
N LEU A 85 14.42 -32.21 -23.02
CA LEU A 85 14.41 -31.25 -21.93
C LEU A 85 15.16 -31.73 -20.69
N LEU A 86 15.12 -33.07 -20.40
CA LEU A 86 15.85 -33.68 -19.30
C LEU A 86 17.38 -33.50 -19.43
N SER A 87 17.95 -33.74 -20.61
CA SER A 87 19.39 -33.62 -20.81
C SER A 87 19.87 -32.15 -20.66
N GLU A 88 19.07 -31.19 -21.13
CA GLU A 88 19.35 -29.80 -20.95
C GLU A 88 19.15 -29.35 -19.49
N ALA A 89 18.13 -29.84 -18.82
CA ALA A 89 17.92 -29.56 -17.41
C ALA A 89 19.09 -30.09 -16.54
N GLN A 90 19.56 -31.31 -16.82
CA GLN A 90 20.73 -31.89 -16.14
C GLN A 90 22.00 -31.08 -16.40
N ARG A 91 22.22 -30.62 -17.64
CA ARG A 91 23.38 -29.80 -18.03
C ARG A 91 23.39 -28.44 -17.37
N LEU A 92 22.22 -27.80 -17.20
CA LEU A 92 22.04 -26.44 -16.68
C LEU A 92 21.75 -26.40 -15.19
N PHE A 93 21.63 -27.57 -14.53
CA PHE A 93 21.26 -27.63 -13.12
C PHE A 93 22.31 -26.97 -12.23
N ASP A 94 21.87 -25.97 -11.45
CA ASP A 94 22.68 -25.29 -10.45
C ASP A 94 21.85 -25.10 -9.17
N PRO A 95 22.15 -25.85 -8.09
CA PRO A 95 21.43 -25.73 -6.83
C PRO A 95 21.47 -24.32 -6.21
N ARG A 96 22.55 -23.55 -6.48
CA ARG A 96 22.66 -22.18 -5.96
C ARG A 96 21.66 -21.26 -6.68
N ARG A 97 21.57 -21.39 -8.00
CA ARG A 97 20.59 -20.64 -8.79
C ARG A 97 19.16 -21.03 -8.45
N LEU A 98 18.91 -22.33 -8.22
CA LEU A 98 17.58 -22.81 -7.80
C LEU A 98 17.17 -22.19 -6.46
N ARG A 99 18.07 -22.14 -5.49
CA ARG A 99 17.82 -21.52 -4.19
C ARG A 99 17.53 -20.01 -4.31
N SER A 100 18.37 -19.29 -5.01
CA SER A 100 18.23 -17.84 -5.21
C SER A 100 16.96 -17.52 -6.02
N GLY A 101 16.69 -18.29 -7.08
CA GLY A 101 15.50 -18.15 -7.90
C GLY A 101 14.21 -18.43 -7.12
N GLY A 102 14.24 -19.39 -6.19
CA GLY A 102 13.11 -19.66 -5.28
C GLY A 102 12.78 -18.49 -4.36
N GLN A 103 13.79 -17.71 -3.92
CA GLN A 103 13.58 -16.47 -3.16
C GLN A 103 12.94 -15.39 -4.05
N VAL A 104 13.43 -15.24 -5.28
CA VAL A 104 12.85 -14.31 -6.26
C VAL A 104 11.41 -14.70 -6.60
N ALA A 105 11.13 -15.98 -6.79
CA ALA A 105 9.78 -16.49 -7.05
C ALA A 105 8.79 -16.07 -5.95
N LYS A 106 9.17 -16.19 -4.68
CA LYS A 106 8.35 -15.71 -3.54
C LYS A 106 8.11 -14.21 -3.60
N SER A 107 9.10 -13.40 -3.96
CA SER A 107 8.96 -11.95 -4.05
C SER A 107 8.05 -11.50 -5.20
N LEU A 108 7.92 -12.33 -6.24
CA LEU A 108 7.07 -12.10 -7.42
C LEU A 108 5.66 -12.70 -7.27
N ASN A 109 5.28 -13.16 -6.07
CA ASN A 109 4.00 -13.85 -5.82
C ASN A 109 3.79 -15.09 -6.70
N LEU A 110 4.88 -15.79 -7.08
CA LEU A 110 4.77 -17.10 -7.73
C LEU A 110 4.48 -18.17 -6.69
N ARG A 111 3.58 -19.10 -6.98
CA ARG A 111 3.22 -20.20 -6.08
C ARG A 111 3.55 -21.52 -6.71
N PHE A 112 4.12 -22.40 -5.90
CA PHE A 112 4.34 -23.80 -6.26
C PHE A 112 3.03 -24.58 -6.06
N LEU A 113 2.73 -25.49 -6.97
CA LEU A 113 1.62 -26.43 -6.82
C LEU A 113 1.94 -27.48 -5.75
N SER A 114 0.93 -28.07 -5.15
CA SER A 114 1.10 -29.24 -4.29
C SER A 114 1.45 -30.50 -5.13
N SER A 115 1.99 -31.51 -4.50
CA SER A 115 2.34 -32.79 -5.19
C SER A 115 1.14 -33.41 -5.89
N ASP A 116 -0.04 -33.38 -5.26
CA ASP A 116 -1.28 -33.90 -5.85
C ASP A 116 -1.73 -33.09 -7.08
N GLU A 117 -1.58 -31.76 -7.03
CA GLU A 117 -1.92 -30.87 -8.14
C GLU A 117 -0.95 -31.03 -9.32
N VAL A 118 0.34 -31.25 -9.03
CA VAL A 118 1.34 -31.59 -10.06
C VAL A 118 1.00 -32.93 -10.72
N ALA A 119 0.61 -33.94 -9.93
CA ALA A 119 0.22 -35.26 -10.44
C ALA A 119 -1.08 -35.22 -11.26
N ALA A 120 -2.02 -34.36 -10.91
CA ALA A 120 -3.29 -34.21 -11.65
C ALA A 120 -3.11 -33.63 -13.06
N ARG A 121 -2.04 -32.87 -13.33
CA ARG A 121 -1.71 -32.30 -14.65
C ARG A 121 -2.80 -31.39 -15.25
N ASP A 122 -3.71 -30.85 -14.46
CA ASP A 122 -4.81 -29.98 -14.92
C ASP A 122 -4.32 -28.67 -15.58
N TYR A 123 -3.04 -28.39 -15.43
CA TYR A 123 -2.34 -27.23 -16.02
C TYR A 123 -1.87 -27.47 -17.46
N LEU A 124 -2.09 -28.67 -18.01
CA LEU A 124 -1.78 -28.99 -19.40
C LEU A 124 -3.06 -29.24 -20.21
N LEU A 125 -3.02 -28.79 -21.45
CA LEU A 125 -4.03 -29.12 -22.44
C LEU A 125 -3.90 -30.64 -22.84
N PRO A 126 -4.92 -31.26 -23.46
CA PRO A 126 -4.84 -32.65 -23.92
C PRO A 126 -3.67 -32.95 -24.87
N ASN A 127 -3.15 -31.92 -25.56
CA ASN A 127 -1.98 -32.02 -26.44
C ASN A 127 -0.63 -31.82 -25.70
N GLY A 128 -0.63 -31.81 -24.37
CA GLY A 128 0.54 -31.67 -23.52
C GLY A 128 1.10 -30.25 -23.42
N ARG A 129 0.51 -29.25 -24.09
CA ARG A 129 0.92 -27.86 -24.00
C ARG A 129 0.39 -27.18 -22.76
N TRP A 130 1.06 -26.10 -22.33
CA TRP A 130 0.62 -25.26 -21.20
C TRP A 130 -0.76 -24.66 -21.45
N ASP A 131 -1.62 -24.73 -20.42
CA ASP A 131 -2.95 -24.13 -20.45
C ASP A 131 -2.95 -22.78 -19.74
N PHE A 132 -3.00 -21.70 -20.50
CA PHE A 132 -3.04 -20.34 -19.97
C PHE A 132 -4.31 -20.01 -19.16
N GLU A 133 -5.38 -20.80 -19.32
CA GLU A 133 -6.62 -20.62 -18.55
C GLU A 133 -6.58 -21.36 -17.21
N PHE A 134 -5.64 -22.29 -17.02
CA PHE A 134 -5.50 -23.07 -15.78
C PHE A 134 -5.45 -22.16 -14.56
N ARG A 135 -4.67 -21.08 -14.61
CA ARG A 135 -4.50 -20.14 -13.51
C ARG A 135 -5.85 -19.56 -13.04
N GLY A 136 -6.69 -19.14 -13.97
CA GLY A 136 -8.02 -18.61 -13.68
C GLY A 136 -8.93 -19.68 -13.05
N ARG A 137 -8.98 -20.88 -13.66
CA ARG A 137 -9.78 -21.98 -13.12
C ARG A 137 -9.30 -22.43 -11.74
N HIS A 138 -8.01 -22.57 -11.56
CA HIS A 138 -7.41 -22.95 -10.29
C HIS A 138 -7.66 -21.91 -9.20
N TYR A 139 -7.45 -20.63 -9.51
CA TYR A 139 -7.72 -19.55 -8.56
C TYR A 139 -9.21 -19.51 -8.17
N LYS A 140 -10.12 -19.67 -9.12
CA LYS A 140 -11.56 -19.73 -8.84
C LYS A 140 -11.92 -20.93 -7.96
N ARG A 141 -11.26 -22.09 -8.15
CA ARG A 141 -11.48 -23.29 -7.32
C ARG A 141 -11.10 -23.06 -5.85
N ILE A 142 -9.96 -22.41 -5.59
CA ILE A 142 -9.49 -22.11 -4.22
C ILE A 142 -10.13 -20.84 -3.63
N ASN A 143 -10.73 -20.00 -4.47
CA ASN A 143 -11.43 -18.77 -4.08
C ASN A 143 -12.81 -18.71 -4.76
N PRO A 144 -13.75 -19.59 -4.38
CA PRO A 144 -15.02 -19.74 -5.10
C PRO A 144 -15.89 -18.49 -5.09
N PHE A 145 -15.69 -17.62 -4.11
CA PHE A 145 -16.43 -16.35 -3.97
C PHE A 145 -15.80 -15.17 -4.73
N SER A 146 -14.70 -15.38 -5.45
CA SER A 146 -14.08 -14.32 -6.25
C SER A 146 -14.58 -14.36 -7.69
N GLU A 147 -14.82 -13.20 -8.27
CA GLU A 147 -15.17 -13.00 -9.68
C GLU A 147 -14.02 -12.32 -10.42
N GLN A 148 -13.79 -12.78 -11.64
CA GLN A 148 -12.80 -12.19 -12.52
C GLN A 148 -13.39 -10.98 -13.22
N MET A 149 -12.73 -9.83 -13.14
CA MET A 149 -13.09 -8.61 -13.83
C MET A 149 -11.94 -8.11 -14.70
N ILE A 150 -12.26 -7.59 -15.88
CA ILE A 150 -11.28 -6.89 -16.72
C ILE A 150 -11.46 -5.39 -16.51
N THR A 151 -10.40 -4.73 -16.09
CA THR A 151 -10.42 -3.28 -15.89
C THR A 151 -10.42 -2.53 -17.23
N PRO A 152 -10.74 -1.22 -17.26
CA PRO A 152 -10.63 -0.39 -18.47
C PRO A 152 -9.23 -0.37 -19.10
N ARG A 153 -8.21 -0.74 -18.35
CA ARG A 153 -6.82 -0.88 -18.85
C ARG A 153 -6.45 -2.31 -19.24
N HIS A 154 -7.47 -3.15 -19.48
CA HIS A 154 -7.29 -4.54 -19.88
C HIS A 154 -6.48 -5.39 -18.89
N ARG A 155 -6.55 -5.06 -17.59
CA ARG A 155 -5.96 -5.87 -16.51
C ARG A 155 -7.01 -6.74 -15.87
N GLU A 156 -6.66 -7.98 -15.62
CA GLU A 156 -7.50 -8.88 -14.85
C GLU A 156 -7.42 -8.57 -13.37
N ARG A 157 -8.56 -8.48 -12.73
CA ARG A 157 -8.70 -8.35 -11.28
C ARG A 157 -9.65 -9.42 -10.75
N TRP A 158 -9.29 -9.99 -9.64
CA TRP A 158 -10.14 -10.93 -8.91
C TRP A 158 -10.76 -10.22 -7.75
N LEU A 159 -12.07 -10.04 -7.79
CA LEU A 159 -12.83 -9.27 -6.81
C LEU A 159 -13.87 -10.18 -6.15
N SER A 160 -14.17 -9.93 -4.87
CA SER A 160 -15.36 -10.51 -4.27
C SER A 160 -16.62 -9.90 -4.91
N PRO A 161 -17.80 -10.56 -4.81
CA PRO A 161 -19.05 -9.99 -5.36
C PRO A 161 -19.35 -8.59 -4.83
N ALA A 162 -19.04 -8.31 -3.55
CA ALA A 162 -19.22 -7.00 -2.94
C ALA A 162 -18.25 -5.96 -3.55
N GLN A 163 -16.97 -6.33 -3.74
CA GLN A 163 -15.98 -5.46 -4.38
C GLN A 163 -16.32 -5.19 -5.84
N ASP A 164 -16.77 -6.21 -6.61
CA ASP A 164 -17.20 -6.05 -8.00
C ASP A 164 -18.41 -5.11 -8.10
N LYS A 165 -19.42 -5.32 -7.25
CA LYS A 165 -20.59 -4.41 -7.18
C LYS A 165 -20.15 -2.97 -6.90
N LEU A 166 -19.25 -2.77 -5.95
CA LEU A 166 -18.73 -1.46 -5.59
C LEU A 166 -17.99 -0.80 -6.76
N VAL A 167 -17.10 -1.55 -7.45
CA VAL A 167 -16.38 -1.02 -8.63
C VAL A 167 -17.33 -0.64 -9.76
N ARG A 168 -18.36 -1.43 -10.01
CA ARG A 168 -19.40 -1.11 -11.01
C ARG A 168 -20.19 0.16 -10.63
N THR A 169 -20.57 0.28 -9.35
CA THR A 169 -21.26 1.47 -8.84
C THR A 169 -20.36 2.70 -8.96
N PHE A 170 -19.10 2.60 -8.59
CA PHE A 170 -18.13 3.68 -8.73
C PHE A 170 -17.95 4.12 -10.20
N ARG A 171 -17.83 3.15 -11.12
CA ARG A 171 -17.69 3.47 -12.56
C ARG A 171 -18.92 4.19 -13.15
N ALA A 172 -20.10 3.93 -12.60
CA ALA A 172 -21.33 4.59 -13.02
C ALA A 172 -21.46 6.02 -12.43
N ASN A 173 -20.76 6.32 -11.32
CA ASN A 173 -20.90 7.57 -10.56
C ASN A 173 -19.50 8.12 -10.20
N LEU A 174 -18.67 8.43 -11.21
CA LEU A 174 -17.29 8.90 -11.01
C LEU A 174 -17.19 10.29 -10.38
N ASP A 175 -18.24 11.04 -10.32
CA ASP A 175 -18.38 12.40 -9.81
C ASP A 175 -19.00 12.44 -8.40
N GLU A 176 -19.30 11.29 -7.81
CA GLU A 176 -19.83 11.19 -6.45
C GLU A 176 -18.73 10.73 -5.46
N ASP A 177 -18.75 11.31 -4.26
CA ASP A 177 -17.89 10.84 -3.15
C ASP A 177 -18.20 9.40 -2.78
N LEU A 178 -17.16 8.63 -2.47
CA LEU A 178 -17.27 7.24 -2.11
C LEU A 178 -16.58 6.97 -0.77
N HIS A 179 -17.33 6.48 0.21
CA HIS A 179 -16.78 6.00 1.47
C HIS A 179 -16.95 4.48 1.57
N VAL A 180 -15.83 3.77 1.67
CA VAL A 180 -15.80 2.30 1.77
C VAL A 180 -15.40 1.89 3.17
N GLN A 181 -16.36 1.28 3.87
CA GLN A 181 -16.11 0.65 5.16
C GLN A 181 -15.84 -0.83 5.03
N GLY A 182 -14.87 -1.33 5.78
CA GLY A 182 -14.62 -2.77 5.81
C GLY A 182 -13.54 -3.15 6.81
N TYR A 183 -13.66 -4.36 7.36
CA TYR A 183 -12.72 -4.88 8.35
C TYR A 183 -11.31 -5.07 7.79
N ALA A 184 -10.33 -5.26 8.69
CA ALA A 184 -8.99 -5.64 8.29
C ALA A 184 -8.98 -6.93 7.46
N GLY A 185 -8.13 -6.97 6.45
CA GLY A 185 -7.94 -8.18 5.64
C GLY A 185 -8.92 -8.40 4.49
N ILE A 186 -10.02 -7.65 4.38
CA ILE A 186 -11.00 -7.81 3.28
C ILE A 186 -10.53 -7.29 1.91
N GLY A 187 -9.30 -6.82 1.80
CA GLY A 187 -8.72 -6.39 0.52
C GLY A 187 -8.97 -4.93 0.15
N LYS A 188 -9.20 -4.02 1.12
CA LYS A 188 -9.41 -2.57 0.86
C LYS A 188 -8.31 -1.96 -0.03
N SER A 189 -7.06 -2.21 0.28
CA SER A 189 -5.94 -1.66 -0.51
C SER A 189 -5.85 -2.26 -1.93
N HIS A 190 -6.31 -3.51 -2.13
CA HIS A 190 -6.45 -4.12 -3.46
C HIS A 190 -7.56 -3.42 -4.26
N LEU A 191 -8.70 -3.20 -3.62
CA LEU A 191 -9.82 -2.46 -4.19
C LEU A 191 -9.41 -1.05 -4.61
N LEU A 192 -8.61 -0.34 -3.79
CA LEU A 192 -8.09 0.99 -4.10
C LEU A 192 -7.33 1.01 -5.43
N GLY A 193 -6.49 0.00 -5.69
CA GLY A 193 -5.79 -0.17 -6.96
C GLY A 193 -6.75 -0.31 -8.14
N THR A 194 -7.82 -1.07 -7.97
CA THR A 194 -8.85 -1.25 -9.00
C THR A 194 -9.64 0.03 -9.27
N LEU A 195 -10.00 0.79 -8.23
CA LEU A 195 -10.66 2.09 -8.37
C LEU A 195 -9.77 3.09 -9.10
N MET A 196 -8.47 3.15 -8.76
CA MET A 196 -7.51 4.01 -9.46
C MET A 196 -7.40 3.69 -10.96
N GLU A 197 -7.52 2.41 -11.35
CA GLU A 197 -7.49 2.02 -12.76
C GLU A 197 -8.71 2.51 -13.55
N CYS A 198 -9.81 2.79 -12.87
CA CYS A 198 -11.00 3.38 -13.48
C CYS A 198 -10.86 4.90 -13.73
N LEU A 199 -9.85 5.55 -13.11
CA LEU A 199 -9.64 6.98 -13.20
C LEU A 199 -8.63 7.35 -14.30
N ARG A 200 -8.67 8.62 -14.73
CA ARG A 200 -7.71 9.15 -15.71
C ARG A 200 -6.29 9.14 -15.13
N PRO A 201 -5.26 8.75 -15.90
CA PRO A 201 -3.86 8.83 -15.48
C PRO A 201 -3.50 10.24 -15.02
N GLY A 202 -2.86 10.37 -13.85
CA GLY A 202 -2.46 11.65 -13.29
C GLY A 202 -3.58 12.51 -12.70
N GLY A 203 -4.84 12.14 -12.88
CA GLY A 203 -6.00 12.85 -12.31
C GLY A 203 -6.35 12.45 -10.88
N ALA A 204 -5.75 11.41 -10.35
CA ALA A 204 -6.00 10.92 -9.01
C ALA A 204 -4.82 11.23 -8.07
N LEU A 205 -5.11 11.79 -6.90
CA LEU A 205 -4.16 12.03 -5.82
C LEU A 205 -4.32 10.96 -4.74
N LEU A 206 -3.34 10.08 -4.59
CA LEU A 206 -3.31 9.12 -3.50
C LEU A 206 -2.62 9.74 -2.29
N LEU A 207 -3.28 9.74 -1.14
CA LEU A 207 -2.74 10.24 0.12
C LEU A 207 -2.57 9.11 1.14
N ALA A 208 -1.44 9.11 1.83
CA ALA A 208 -1.14 8.19 2.92
C ALA A 208 -0.54 8.91 4.12
N HIS A 209 -0.74 8.35 5.32
CA HIS A 209 -0.26 8.95 6.56
C HIS A 209 1.28 8.99 6.64
N THR A 210 1.94 7.92 6.19
CA THR A 210 3.40 7.76 6.27
C THR A 210 3.99 7.26 4.95
N SER A 211 5.29 7.48 4.76
CA SER A 211 6.03 6.97 3.60
C SER A 211 5.99 5.45 3.49
N GLY A 212 6.08 4.73 4.63
CA GLY A 212 5.99 3.27 4.64
C GLY A 212 4.61 2.76 4.19
N LYS A 213 3.50 3.40 4.66
CA LYS A 213 2.14 3.07 4.18
C LYS A 213 1.99 3.39 2.70
N LEU A 214 2.51 4.53 2.24
CA LEU A 214 2.47 4.92 0.83
C LEU A 214 3.24 3.93 -0.07
N GLU A 215 4.40 3.48 0.36
CA GLU A 215 5.19 2.48 -0.38
C GLU A 215 4.47 1.12 -0.43
N ALA A 216 3.88 0.69 0.69
CA ALA A 216 3.08 -0.54 0.74
C ALA A 216 1.86 -0.46 -0.21
N LEU A 217 1.19 0.69 -0.28
CA LEU A 217 0.09 0.93 -1.22
C LEU A 217 0.59 0.90 -2.67
N ARG A 218 1.69 1.59 -2.98
CA ARG A 218 2.29 1.57 -4.33
C ARG A 218 2.63 0.16 -4.80
N LYS A 219 3.21 -0.67 -3.92
CA LYS A 219 3.50 -2.08 -4.23
C LYS A 219 2.24 -2.90 -4.54
N ARG A 220 1.12 -2.62 -3.85
CA ARG A 220 -0.16 -3.32 -4.05
C ARG A 220 -0.92 -2.83 -5.28
N ILE A 221 -0.85 -1.54 -5.57
CA ILE A 221 -1.50 -0.92 -6.74
C ILE A 221 -0.77 -1.31 -8.04
N GLY A 222 0.54 -1.63 -7.93
CA GLY A 222 1.41 -1.89 -9.08
C GLY A 222 1.77 -0.61 -9.85
N ASP A 223 2.47 -0.75 -10.98
CA ASP A 223 2.95 0.37 -11.81
C ASP A 223 1.86 1.08 -12.63
N VAL A 224 0.62 1.10 -12.14
CA VAL A 224 -0.54 1.67 -12.86
C VAL A 224 -0.36 3.14 -13.19
N HIS A 225 0.38 3.89 -12.35
CA HIS A 225 0.55 5.35 -12.48
C HIS A 225 2.02 5.82 -12.46
N GLY A 226 2.97 4.92 -12.64
CA GLY A 226 4.38 5.18 -12.43
C GLY A 226 4.76 5.17 -10.95
N SER A 227 6.02 4.87 -10.64
CA SER A 227 6.53 4.66 -9.28
C SER A 227 6.42 5.88 -8.32
N LYS A 228 5.89 7.01 -8.80
CA LYS A 228 5.76 8.27 -8.04
C LYS A 228 4.31 8.66 -7.71
N ALA A 229 3.32 7.79 -7.96
CA ALA A 229 1.93 8.12 -7.64
C ALA A 229 1.72 8.23 -6.12
N GLY A 230 1.11 9.33 -5.70
CA GLY A 230 0.73 9.60 -4.30
C GLY A 230 1.75 10.42 -3.50
N LEU A 231 1.27 10.98 -2.41
CA LEU A 231 2.00 11.82 -1.47
C LEU A 231 1.67 11.38 -0.03
N THR A 232 2.61 11.57 0.87
CA THR A 232 2.29 11.56 2.30
C THR A 232 1.53 12.83 2.68
N PHE A 233 0.84 12.82 3.82
CA PHE A 233 0.15 14.02 4.31
C PHE A 233 1.08 15.21 4.48
N ILE A 234 2.32 14.98 4.93
CA ILE A 234 3.32 16.04 5.08
C ILE A 234 3.78 16.58 3.73
N GLU A 235 4.08 15.71 2.76
CA GLU A 235 4.46 16.12 1.40
C GLU A 235 3.33 16.87 0.71
N PHE A 236 2.09 16.47 0.94
CA PHE A 236 0.92 17.15 0.42
C PHE A 236 0.78 18.56 1.03
N ALA A 237 0.89 18.70 2.35
CA ALA A 237 0.84 20.01 3.02
C ALA A 237 2.00 20.92 2.56
N GLN A 238 3.21 20.41 2.39
CA GLN A 238 4.36 21.14 1.84
C GLN A 238 4.08 21.61 0.41
N LEU A 239 3.52 20.74 -0.43
CA LEU A 239 3.11 21.12 -1.79
C LEU A 239 2.11 22.27 -1.79
N LEU A 240 1.14 22.26 -0.87
CA LEU A 240 0.10 23.29 -0.78
C LEU A 240 0.64 24.63 -0.28
N LEU A 241 1.59 24.59 0.66
CA LEU A 241 2.22 25.77 1.24
C LEU A 241 3.34 26.34 0.37
N ASN A 242 3.71 25.69 -0.74
CA ASN A 242 4.90 25.96 -1.53
C ASN A 242 6.20 26.00 -0.68
N ASP A 243 6.20 25.25 0.42
CA ASP A 243 7.37 25.15 1.28
C ASP A 243 8.47 24.33 0.57
N PRO A 244 9.71 24.81 0.54
CA PRO A 244 10.82 24.04 0.00
C PRO A 244 10.96 22.72 0.78
N LYS A 245 11.34 21.65 0.09
CA LYS A 245 11.60 20.35 0.74
C LYS A 245 12.53 20.56 1.95
N PRO A 246 12.27 19.90 3.09
CA PRO A 246 13.17 19.97 4.22
C PRO A 246 14.58 19.63 3.78
N LYS A 247 15.55 20.40 4.24
CA LYS A 247 16.97 20.14 3.99
C LYS A 247 17.33 18.73 4.47
N PRO A 248 18.28 18.04 3.82
CA PRO A 248 18.69 16.70 4.24
C PRO A 248 19.13 16.74 5.72
N VAL A 249 18.87 15.64 6.42
CA VAL A 249 19.03 15.47 7.88
C VAL A 249 20.42 15.92 8.42
N ASN A 250 21.44 15.93 7.57
CA ASN A 250 22.81 16.35 7.94
C ASN A 250 22.96 17.87 8.13
N GLU A 251 21.98 18.67 7.72
CA GLU A 251 21.99 20.15 7.87
C GLU A 251 20.92 20.65 8.85
N LEU A 252 20.20 19.72 9.53
CA LEU A 252 19.20 20.11 10.51
C LEU A 252 19.87 20.74 11.75
N PRO A 253 19.38 21.87 12.26
CA PRO A 253 19.85 22.42 13.51
C PRO A 253 19.63 21.40 14.63
N LYS A 254 20.53 21.38 15.61
CA LYS A 254 20.47 20.49 16.77
C LYS A 254 19.05 20.46 17.33
N PHE A 255 18.46 19.26 17.40
CA PHE A 255 17.17 19.06 18.05
C PHE A 255 17.20 19.70 19.43
N LEU A 256 16.41 20.73 19.65
CA LEU A 256 16.23 21.26 20.99
C LEU A 256 15.57 20.18 21.83
N SER A 257 16.19 19.81 22.94
CA SER A 257 15.52 18.90 23.87
C SER A 257 14.22 19.55 24.37
N LYS A 258 13.25 18.74 24.78
CA LYS A 258 12.00 19.27 25.39
C LYS A 258 12.32 20.23 26.55
N ARG A 259 13.44 19.99 27.26
CA ARG A 259 13.92 20.88 28.34
C ARG A 259 14.36 22.24 27.79
N ALA A 260 15.13 22.25 26.70
CA ALA A 260 15.55 23.51 26.08
C ALA A 260 14.34 24.29 25.52
N LEU A 261 13.35 23.59 24.93
CA LEU A 261 12.13 24.20 24.45
C LEU A 261 11.30 24.84 25.58
N SER A 262 11.16 24.17 26.71
CA SER A 262 10.42 24.74 27.85
C SER A 262 11.13 25.97 28.44
N GLN A 263 12.47 25.98 28.41
CA GLN A 263 13.26 27.15 28.83
C GLN A 263 13.12 28.32 27.87
N GLU A 264 13.24 28.07 26.56
CA GLU A 264 13.08 29.09 25.50
C GLU A 264 11.72 29.78 25.57
N LEU A 265 10.66 28.98 25.82
CA LEU A 265 9.29 29.51 25.91
C LEU A 265 8.88 29.93 27.33
N ASN A 266 9.81 29.96 28.29
CA ASN A 266 9.54 30.27 29.70
C ASN A 266 8.34 29.54 30.28
N ILE A 267 8.15 28.27 29.87
CA ILE A 267 7.08 27.41 30.39
C ILE A 267 7.45 26.99 31.81
N ILE A 268 6.62 27.29 32.76
CA ILE A 268 6.72 26.85 34.15
C ILE A 268 5.67 25.81 34.47
N GLY A 269 5.78 25.17 35.63
CA GLY A 269 4.77 24.22 36.09
C GLY A 269 3.40 24.87 36.30
N VAL A 270 2.35 24.13 36.08
CA VAL A 270 0.96 24.57 36.32
C VAL A 270 0.32 23.61 37.31
N ARG A 271 -0.15 24.11 38.44
CA ARG A 271 -0.70 23.30 39.54
C ARG A 271 0.31 22.25 40.02
N ASP A 272 -0.05 20.96 40.00
CA ASP A 272 0.79 19.83 40.42
C ASP A 272 1.68 19.28 39.28
N TYR A 273 1.62 19.90 38.09
CA TYR A 273 2.42 19.50 36.94
C TYR A 273 3.73 20.29 36.88
N ASP A 274 4.85 19.60 36.81
CA ASP A 274 6.15 20.20 36.57
C ASP A 274 6.27 20.78 35.14
N THR A 275 7.34 21.47 34.86
CA THR A 275 7.62 22.11 33.55
C THR A 275 7.51 21.13 32.37
N GLN A 276 8.06 19.90 32.54
CA GLN A 276 8.04 18.91 31.46
C GLN A 276 6.63 18.33 31.20
N SER A 277 5.91 18.08 32.28
CA SER A 277 4.52 17.64 32.23
C SER A 277 3.62 18.72 31.62
N THR A 278 3.82 19.98 31.99
CA THR A 278 3.11 21.13 31.39
C THR A 278 3.37 21.25 29.91
N LEU A 279 4.65 21.15 29.47
CA LEU A 279 4.98 21.13 28.04
C LEU A 279 4.32 19.95 27.31
N ASN A 280 4.31 18.76 27.90
CA ASN A 280 3.62 17.60 27.29
C ASN A 280 2.12 17.84 27.18
N ILE A 281 1.49 18.53 28.13
CA ILE A 281 0.09 18.94 28.06
C ILE A 281 -0.11 19.93 26.89
N CYS A 282 0.75 20.95 26.77
CA CYS A 282 0.69 21.90 25.65
C CYS A 282 0.84 21.21 24.28
N LEU A 283 1.75 20.23 24.15
CA LEU A 283 1.88 19.42 22.95
C LEU A 283 0.61 18.60 22.63
N LYS A 284 -0.07 18.04 23.65
CA LYS A 284 -1.35 17.38 23.47
C LYS A 284 -2.45 18.35 23.04
N VAL A 285 -2.49 19.56 23.62
CA VAL A 285 -3.41 20.63 23.20
C VAL A 285 -3.20 20.96 21.72
N LEU A 286 -1.94 21.16 21.31
CA LEU A 286 -1.63 21.41 19.89
C LEU A 286 -2.01 20.24 18.99
N LYS A 287 -1.77 19.00 19.42
CA LYS A 287 -2.18 17.80 18.66
C LYS A 287 -3.70 17.81 18.44
N ASN A 288 -4.50 18.09 19.48
CA ASN A 288 -5.96 18.17 19.38
C ASN A 288 -6.39 19.35 18.48
N TYR A 289 -5.79 20.53 18.66
CA TYR A 289 -6.05 21.69 17.81
C TYR A 289 -5.74 21.43 16.34
N CYS A 290 -4.58 20.85 16.04
CA CYS A 290 -4.20 20.54 14.67
C CYS A 290 -5.13 19.52 14.01
N ARG A 291 -5.74 18.62 14.79
CA ARG A 291 -6.74 17.66 14.31
C ARG A 291 -8.11 18.26 14.09
N SER A 292 -8.42 19.40 14.72
CA SER A 292 -9.73 20.07 14.66
C SER A 292 -9.90 20.95 13.43
N ARG A 293 -11.15 21.36 13.16
CA ARG A 293 -11.50 22.36 12.16
C ARG A 293 -11.40 23.80 12.69
N ASP A 294 -11.15 23.97 13.99
CA ASP A 294 -11.19 25.28 14.66
C ASP A 294 -10.06 26.19 14.16
N TYR A 295 -10.34 27.47 14.00
CA TYR A 295 -9.38 28.47 13.57
C TYR A 295 -8.51 28.99 14.71
N THR A 296 -8.96 28.84 15.94
CA THR A 296 -8.30 29.34 17.15
C THR A 296 -8.21 28.29 18.23
N LEU A 297 -7.15 28.37 19.03
CA LEU A 297 -7.00 27.57 20.24
C LEU A 297 -8.10 27.92 21.26
N SER A 298 -8.67 26.89 21.90
CA SER A 298 -9.73 27.04 22.90
C SER A 298 -9.70 25.92 23.91
N THR A 299 -10.51 26.03 24.96
CA THR A 299 -10.64 24.99 26.01
C THR A 299 -11.08 23.62 25.48
N LYS A 300 -11.73 23.57 24.30
CA LYS A 300 -12.11 22.31 23.64
C LYS A 300 -10.91 21.42 23.31
N HIS A 301 -9.72 22.00 23.14
CA HIS A 301 -8.50 21.28 22.78
C HIS A 301 -7.73 20.74 23.99
N LEU A 302 -8.15 21.10 25.21
CA LEU A 302 -7.53 20.56 26.42
C LEU A 302 -7.70 19.03 26.45
N PRO A 303 -6.65 18.28 26.80
CA PRO A 303 -6.79 16.84 27.01
C PRO A 303 -7.66 16.57 28.23
N TYR A 304 -8.17 15.35 28.33
CA TYR A 304 -8.87 14.90 29.51
C TYR A 304 -7.93 14.90 30.73
N PHE A 305 -8.41 15.42 31.85
CA PHE A 305 -7.73 15.42 33.16
C PHE A 305 -8.60 14.67 34.16
N ASN A 306 -7.98 13.84 35.01
CA ASN A 306 -8.70 13.15 36.08
C ASN A 306 -9.37 14.14 37.07
N GLN A 307 -8.69 15.27 37.30
CA GLN A 307 -9.26 16.39 38.05
C GLN A 307 -9.30 17.60 37.08
N PRO A 308 -10.48 18.20 36.85
CA PRO A 308 -10.61 19.35 35.97
C PRO A 308 -9.64 20.48 36.38
N LEU A 309 -9.02 21.11 35.38
CA LEU A 309 -8.22 22.32 35.62
C LEU A 309 -9.14 23.46 36.08
N SER A 310 -8.65 24.32 36.97
CA SER A 310 -9.33 25.57 37.23
C SER A 310 -9.39 26.43 35.96
N SER A 311 -10.31 27.37 35.90
CA SER A 311 -10.40 28.31 34.75
C SER A 311 -9.12 29.09 34.52
N MET A 312 -8.39 29.41 35.59
CA MET A 312 -7.10 30.09 35.53
C MET A 312 -6.01 29.17 34.96
N ASP A 313 -5.88 27.94 35.49
CA ASP A 313 -4.88 26.98 35.00
C ASP A 313 -5.11 26.64 33.54
N ALA A 314 -6.37 26.43 33.14
CA ALA A 314 -6.74 26.17 31.75
C ALA A 314 -6.33 27.32 30.83
N ARG A 315 -6.48 28.57 31.28
CA ARG A 315 -6.06 29.79 30.54
C ARG A 315 -4.54 29.86 30.39
N VAL A 316 -3.77 29.56 31.43
CA VAL A 316 -2.32 29.49 31.39
C VAL A 316 -1.83 28.42 30.44
N VAL A 317 -2.39 27.21 30.46
CA VAL A 317 -2.06 26.13 29.54
C VAL A 317 -2.35 26.54 28.09
N LEU A 318 -3.48 27.21 27.83
CA LEU A 318 -3.82 27.66 26.48
C LEU A 318 -2.87 28.77 26.00
N GLU A 319 -2.44 29.66 26.88
CA GLU A 319 -1.47 30.70 26.55
C GLU A 319 -0.10 30.12 26.20
N TYR A 320 0.42 29.17 27.02
CA TYR A 320 1.64 28.43 26.68
C TYR A 320 1.50 27.66 25.37
N SER A 321 0.33 27.06 25.12
CA SER A 321 0.08 26.37 23.86
C SER A 321 0.08 27.32 22.66
N SER A 322 -0.43 28.55 22.83
CA SER A 322 -0.42 29.57 21.80
C SER A 322 1.00 30.10 21.52
N GLN A 323 1.81 30.31 22.56
CA GLN A 323 3.22 30.68 22.41
C GLN A 323 4.01 29.57 21.71
N LEU A 324 3.76 28.30 22.08
CA LEU A 324 4.37 27.13 21.45
C LEU A 324 3.96 27.02 19.96
N TRP A 325 2.69 27.28 19.62
CA TRP A 325 2.22 27.35 18.24
C TRP A 325 2.98 28.41 17.44
N GLY A 326 3.03 29.64 17.93
CA GLY A 326 3.74 30.74 17.26
C GLY A 326 5.24 30.46 17.08
N TYR A 327 5.87 29.83 18.07
CA TYR A 327 7.27 29.40 17.97
C TYR A 327 7.48 28.35 16.87
N LEU A 328 6.64 27.33 16.82
CA LEU A 328 6.71 26.27 15.80
C LEU A 328 6.38 26.79 14.39
N GLU A 329 5.50 27.78 14.29
CA GLU A 329 5.19 28.46 13.02
C GLU A 329 6.37 29.26 12.49
N SER A 330 7.09 29.97 13.37
CA SER A 330 8.24 30.82 13.04
C SER A 330 9.52 30.01 12.78
N ASN A 331 9.60 28.77 13.28
CA ASN A 331 10.78 27.92 13.20
C ASN A 331 10.45 26.60 12.49
N PRO A 332 10.24 26.62 11.17
CA PRO A 332 9.81 25.42 10.42
C PRO A 332 10.85 24.27 10.40
N ALA A 333 12.07 24.50 10.87
CA ALA A 333 13.12 23.47 10.98
C ALA A 333 12.95 22.49 12.16
N TRP A 334 11.84 22.59 12.89
CA TRP A 334 11.55 21.82 14.10
C TRP A 334 10.95 20.43 13.82
N TYR A 335 11.46 19.74 12.84
CA TYR A 335 11.02 18.41 12.46
C TYR A 335 11.68 17.31 13.33
N GLY A 336 11.25 17.19 14.56
CA GLY A 336 11.74 16.17 15.49
C GLY A 336 10.62 15.44 16.25
N LEU A 337 9.39 15.93 16.11
CA LEU A 337 8.20 15.35 16.75
C LEU A 337 7.36 14.66 15.68
N VAL A 338 7.90 13.60 15.08
CA VAL A 338 7.44 12.93 13.84
C VAL A 338 5.90 12.86 13.64
N GLU A 339 5.12 12.67 14.71
CA GLU A 339 3.66 12.64 14.61
C GLU A 339 3.03 14.04 14.57
N LEU A 340 3.62 15.01 15.23
CA LEU A 340 3.06 16.37 15.33
C LEU A 340 3.40 17.19 14.09
N ASP A 341 4.55 16.95 13.46
CA ASP A 341 5.04 17.72 12.32
C ASP A 341 4.06 17.69 11.14
N ALA A 342 3.58 16.50 10.80
CA ALA A 342 2.58 16.34 9.74
C ALA A 342 1.28 17.08 10.07
N LEU A 343 0.81 17.00 11.32
CA LEU A 343 -0.41 17.68 11.78
C LEU A 343 -0.25 19.19 11.77
N LEU A 344 0.90 19.73 12.20
CA LEU A 344 1.21 21.15 12.16
C LEU A 344 1.17 21.69 10.73
N MET A 345 1.83 21.02 9.79
CA MET A 345 1.86 21.41 8.38
C MET A 345 0.46 21.39 7.74
N ILE A 346 -0.31 20.34 8.01
CA ILE A 346 -1.70 20.25 7.54
C ILE A 346 -2.54 21.38 8.12
N LYS A 347 -2.39 21.66 9.42
CA LYS A 347 -3.13 22.75 10.08
C LYS A 347 -2.78 24.10 9.49
N ARG A 348 -1.49 24.38 9.26
CA ARG A 348 -1.04 25.62 8.58
C ARG A 348 -1.66 25.74 7.19
N ALA A 349 -1.63 24.68 6.38
CA ALA A 349 -2.26 24.67 5.06
C ALA A 349 -3.78 24.91 5.15
N SER A 350 -4.44 24.31 6.15
CA SER A 350 -5.86 24.54 6.40
C SER A 350 -6.17 25.98 6.80
N LEU A 351 -5.39 26.58 7.71
CA LEU A 351 -5.57 27.96 8.15
C LEU A 351 -5.27 28.97 7.04
N SER A 352 -4.30 28.68 6.17
CA SER A 352 -3.96 29.49 4.98
C SER A 352 -5.00 29.40 3.86
N GLY A 353 -6.10 28.65 4.05
CA GLY A 353 -7.13 28.54 3.04
C GLY A 353 -6.75 27.69 1.82
N CYS A 354 -5.69 26.88 1.92
CA CYS A 354 -5.25 26.00 0.81
C CYS A 354 -6.35 25.07 0.35
N VAL A 355 -6.31 24.73 -0.94
CA VAL A 355 -7.22 23.79 -1.60
C VAL A 355 -6.42 22.75 -2.38
N VAL A 356 -7.01 21.60 -2.66
CA VAL A 356 -6.39 20.59 -3.52
C VAL A 356 -6.17 21.16 -4.93
N PRO A 357 -4.99 21.00 -5.55
CA PRO A 357 -4.72 21.52 -6.89
C PRO A 357 -5.70 20.99 -7.93
N ALA A 358 -6.20 21.86 -8.81
CA ALA A 358 -7.23 21.56 -9.81
C ALA A 358 -6.82 20.47 -10.85
N ARG A 359 -5.52 20.15 -10.95
CA ARG A 359 -5.03 19.04 -11.78
C ARG A 359 -5.54 17.68 -11.32
N TYR A 360 -5.91 17.54 -10.04
CA TYR A 360 -6.49 16.32 -9.51
C TYR A 360 -8.01 16.42 -9.55
N SER A 361 -8.65 15.41 -10.10
CA SER A 361 -10.11 15.25 -10.09
C SER A 361 -10.60 14.44 -8.88
N HIS A 362 -9.75 13.56 -8.37
CA HIS A 362 -10.08 12.66 -7.27
C HIS A 362 -8.98 12.66 -6.21
N VAL A 363 -9.37 12.53 -4.95
CA VAL A 363 -8.49 12.29 -3.80
C VAL A 363 -8.83 10.94 -3.20
N LEU A 364 -7.84 10.06 -3.10
CA LEU A 364 -7.99 8.72 -2.56
C LEU A 364 -7.20 8.60 -1.26
N ILE A 365 -7.84 8.09 -0.21
CA ILE A 365 -7.23 7.96 1.11
C ILE A 365 -7.52 6.57 1.67
N ASP A 366 -6.47 5.84 2.00
CA ASP A 366 -6.57 4.59 2.77
C ASP A 366 -6.44 4.89 4.28
N GLU A 367 -7.05 4.06 5.13
CA GLU A 367 -7.07 4.26 6.59
C GLU A 367 -7.73 5.58 7.01
N SER A 368 -8.90 5.87 6.46
CA SER A 368 -9.61 7.14 6.63
C SER A 368 -10.11 7.41 8.05
N GLN A 369 -10.18 6.40 8.92
CA GLN A 369 -10.60 6.54 10.31
C GLN A 369 -9.69 7.45 11.16
N ASP A 370 -8.42 7.63 10.74
CA ASP A 370 -7.43 8.46 11.45
C ASP A 370 -7.22 9.86 10.84
N LEU A 371 -8.08 10.26 9.89
CA LEU A 371 -7.95 11.54 9.19
C LEU A 371 -8.11 12.74 10.12
N PRO A 372 -7.19 13.72 10.08
CA PRO A 372 -7.38 15.00 10.76
C PRO A 372 -8.53 15.79 10.10
N ALA A 373 -9.41 16.39 10.90
CA ALA A 373 -10.50 17.21 10.38
C ALA A 373 -9.98 18.46 9.64
N SER A 374 -8.78 18.95 9.98
CA SER A 374 -8.09 20.02 9.23
C SER A 374 -7.71 19.60 7.81
N LEU A 375 -7.33 18.33 7.57
CA LEU A 375 -7.08 17.81 6.23
C LEU A 375 -8.39 17.71 5.43
N MET A 376 -9.44 17.22 6.06
CA MET A 376 -10.76 17.20 5.45
C MET A 376 -11.24 18.60 5.03
N GLN A 377 -10.99 19.61 5.86
CA GLN A 377 -11.32 20.98 5.56
C GLN A 377 -10.61 21.51 4.30
N ILE A 378 -9.37 21.10 4.04
CA ILE A 378 -8.63 21.41 2.79
C ILE A 378 -9.30 20.73 1.58
N ILE A 379 -9.67 19.44 1.72
CA ILE A 379 -10.26 18.64 0.65
C ILE A 379 -11.67 19.16 0.31
N GLU A 380 -12.51 19.42 1.31
CA GLU A 380 -13.88 19.92 1.16
C GLU A 380 -13.97 21.32 0.51
N ARG A 381 -12.93 22.14 0.64
CA ARG A 381 -12.84 23.44 -0.08
C ARG A 381 -12.58 23.25 -1.56
N GLY A 382 -12.05 22.11 -1.96
CA GLY A 382 -11.82 21.75 -3.34
C GLY A 382 -13.10 21.27 -4.03
N ARG A 383 -12.98 20.90 -5.30
CA ARG A 383 -14.06 20.30 -6.12
C ARG A 383 -13.75 18.85 -6.47
N GLN A 384 -12.78 18.27 -5.79
CA GLN A 384 -12.35 16.90 -6.05
C GLN A 384 -13.31 15.91 -5.42
N VAL A 385 -13.56 14.83 -6.13
CA VAL A 385 -14.29 13.69 -5.59
C VAL A 385 -13.41 13.00 -4.55
N LEU A 386 -13.97 12.73 -3.39
CA LEU A 386 -13.28 12.06 -2.29
C LEU A 386 -13.61 10.58 -2.25
N ILE A 387 -12.56 9.75 -2.28
CA ILE A 387 -12.66 8.31 -2.12
C ILE A 387 -11.90 7.91 -0.87
N THR A 388 -12.60 7.39 0.13
CA THR A 388 -12.01 6.98 1.40
C THR A 388 -12.26 5.51 1.68
N LEU A 389 -11.25 4.83 2.19
CA LEU A 389 -11.35 3.46 2.66
C LEU A 389 -10.92 3.42 4.13
N GLY A 390 -11.73 2.83 4.97
CA GLY A 390 -11.47 2.81 6.41
C GLY A 390 -12.05 1.60 7.12
N ASP A 391 -11.67 1.48 8.39
CA ASP A 391 -12.19 0.53 9.35
C ASP A 391 -12.45 1.26 10.66
N GLU A 392 -13.71 1.58 10.93
CA GLU A 392 -14.09 2.34 12.13
C GLU A 392 -13.68 1.63 13.45
N TYR A 393 -13.54 0.31 13.41
CA TYR A 393 -13.13 -0.47 14.58
C TYR A 393 -11.62 -0.42 14.86
N GLN A 394 -10.80 0.10 13.92
CA GLN A 394 -9.36 0.25 14.06
C GLN A 394 -8.91 1.67 14.42
N GLN A 395 -9.83 2.52 14.85
CA GLN A 395 -9.53 3.90 15.19
C GLN A 395 -8.54 4.01 16.36
N ALA A 396 -7.36 4.55 16.12
CA ALA A 396 -6.29 4.69 17.11
C ALA A 396 -6.40 5.92 18.01
N GLY A 397 -7.34 6.83 17.77
CA GLY A 397 -7.42 8.09 18.52
C GLY A 397 -8.82 8.70 18.58
N GLY A 398 -9.35 8.77 19.76
CA GLY A 398 -10.66 9.12 20.25
C GLY A 398 -11.36 10.41 19.84
N ALA A 399 -11.43 10.78 18.58
CA ALA A 399 -12.36 11.81 18.11
C ALA A 399 -13.01 11.34 16.81
N PHE A 400 -14.27 10.98 16.88
CA PHE A 400 -15.09 10.64 15.72
C PHE A 400 -15.22 11.85 14.80
N VAL A 401 -14.58 11.79 13.63
CA VAL A 401 -15.07 12.52 12.47
C VAL A 401 -16.13 11.62 11.83
N ARG A 402 -17.38 11.71 12.26
CA ARG A 402 -18.48 11.17 11.49
C ARG A 402 -18.48 11.92 10.16
N PHE A 403 -18.24 11.21 9.08
CA PHE A 403 -18.55 11.70 7.73
C PHE A 403 -20.07 11.84 7.63
N ILE A 404 -20.58 12.99 8.01
CA ILE A 404 -21.96 13.39 7.73
C ILE A 404 -21.90 14.14 6.38
N ALA A 405 -21.53 13.42 5.34
CA ALA A 405 -21.85 13.82 3.98
C ALA A 405 -22.87 12.81 3.44
N PRO A 406 -23.67 13.14 2.45
CA PRO A 406 -24.59 12.21 1.81
C PRO A 406 -23.82 11.19 0.94
N CYS A 407 -22.81 10.56 1.52
CA CYS A 407 -22.11 9.44 0.92
C CYS A 407 -22.99 8.20 1.05
N ARG A 408 -23.19 7.49 -0.03
CA ARG A 408 -23.74 6.14 0.02
C ARG A 408 -22.72 5.25 0.71
N GLU A 409 -22.95 4.92 1.98
CA GLU A 409 -22.16 3.90 2.69
C GLU A 409 -22.41 2.56 2.02
N THR A 410 -21.39 1.95 1.47
CA THR A 410 -21.42 0.57 1.01
C THR A 410 -20.58 -0.28 1.94
N PRO A 411 -21.19 -1.12 2.80
CA PRO A 411 -20.45 -2.14 3.54
C PRO A 411 -19.88 -3.16 2.56
N LEU A 412 -18.63 -3.52 2.72
CA LEU A 412 -17.96 -4.61 2.01
C LEU A 412 -18.18 -5.94 2.71
#